data_6843e3ed470ccc04ec719d312ab9a051
#
_entry.id   6843e3ed470ccc04ec719d312ab9a051
#
_cell.length_a   1.000
_cell.length_b   1.000
_cell.length_c   1.000
_cell.angle_alpha   90.00
_cell.angle_beta   90.00
_cell.angle_gamma   90.00
#
_symmetry.space_group_name_H-M   'P 1'
#
loop_
_entity.id
_entity.type
_entity.pdbx_description
1 polymer ?
#
loop_
_entity_poly.entity_id
_entity_poly.type
_entity_poly.pdbx_seq_one_letter_code
_entity_poly.pdbx_strand_id
1 'polypeptide(L)' 'MAKKVLRKLSTSKVATFKIRNRRGYAAICMNNLTEGNSVGIALARMAKAVKRMGYLLG' A
#
# COMPACT_ATOMS: atom_id res chain seq x y z
N MET A 1 18.54 -20.23 6.34
CA MET A 1 17.64 -19.07 6.39
C MET A 1 16.20 -19.51 6.13
N ALA A 2 15.31 -19.20 7.03
CA ALA A 2 13.90 -19.48 6.82
C ALA A 2 13.35 -18.57 5.73
N LYS A 3 12.70 -19.13 4.72
CA LYS A 3 12.02 -18.35 3.73
C LYS A 3 10.83 -17.65 4.38
N LYS A 4 10.77 -16.34 4.20
CA LYS A 4 9.64 -15.57 4.67
C LYS A 4 8.43 -15.85 3.79
N VAL A 5 7.39 -16.45 4.37
CA VAL A 5 6.16 -16.69 3.65
C VAL A 5 5.31 -15.43 3.72
N LEU A 6 5.01 -14.88 2.56
CA LEU A 6 4.16 -13.70 2.47
C LEU A 6 2.71 -14.12 2.33
N ARG A 7 1.84 -13.50 3.12
CA ARG A 7 0.41 -13.71 3.02
C ARG A 7 -0.16 -12.80 1.95
N LYS A 8 -1.09 -13.32 1.16
CA LYS A 8 -1.77 -12.49 0.18
C LYS A 8 -2.67 -11.48 0.85
N LEU A 9 -2.57 -10.22 0.40
CA LEU A 9 -3.42 -9.15 0.86
C LEU A 9 -4.14 -8.56 -0.33
N SER A 10 -5.47 -8.58 -0.31
CA SER A 10 -6.26 -8.06 -1.41
C SER A 10 -6.15 -6.53 -1.49
N THR A 11 -6.06 -6.00 -2.71
CA THR A 11 -6.07 -4.56 -2.92
C THR A 11 -7.37 -3.92 -2.43
N SER A 12 -8.45 -4.68 -2.33
CA SER A 12 -9.71 -4.19 -1.79
C SER A 12 -9.61 -3.81 -0.30
N LYS A 13 -8.57 -4.29 0.39
CA LYS A 13 -8.30 -3.92 1.79
C LYS A 13 -7.57 -2.60 1.90
N VAL A 14 -7.12 -2.02 0.78
CA VAL A 14 -6.42 -0.75 0.76
C VAL A 14 -7.42 0.35 0.41
N ALA A 15 -7.53 1.34 1.28
CA ALA A 15 -8.33 2.53 1.00
C ALA A 15 -7.47 3.54 0.26
N THR A 16 -7.97 4.03 -0.87
CA THR A 16 -7.27 5.08 -1.64
C THR A 16 -8.16 6.29 -1.75
N PHE A 17 -7.54 7.47 -1.70
CA PHE A 17 -8.28 8.73 -1.81
C PHE A 17 -7.40 9.83 -2.34
N LYS A 18 -8.03 10.85 -2.93
CA LYS A 18 -7.34 12.03 -3.41
C LYS A 18 -7.04 12.97 -2.24
N ILE A 19 -5.82 13.48 -2.18
CA ILE A 19 -5.43 14.45 -1.16
C ILE A 19 -6.03 15.82 -1.51
N ARG A 20 -6.75 16.43 -0.56
CA ARG A 20 -7.50 17.65 -0.83
C ARG A 20 -6.63 18.88 -1.02
N ASN A 21 -5.59 19.02 -0.21
CA ASN A 21 -4.84 20.29 -0.12
C ASN A 21 -3.62 20.33 -1.04
N ARG A 22 -3.37 19.28 -1.81
CA ARG A 22 -2.25 19.22 -2.73
C ARG A 22 -2.51 18.15 -3.77
N ARG A 23 -1.76 18.18 -4.83
CA ARG A 23 -1.85 17.13 -5.85
C ARG A 23 -1.32 15.81 -5.29
N GLY A 24 -2.05 14.76 -5.55
CA GLY A 24 -1.61 13.43 -5.17
C GLY A 24 -2.74 12.58 -4.65
N TYR A 25 -2.37 11.33 -4.40
CA TYR A 25 -3.28 10.32 -3.90
C TYR A 25 -2.63 9.62 -2.73
N ALA A 26 -3.44 9.14 -1.80
CA ALA A 26 -2.94 8.42 -0.64
C ALA A 26 -3.55 7.02 -0.62
N ALA A 27 -2.83 6.08 -0.01
CA ALA A 27 -3.33 4.74 0.25
C ALA A 27 -3.12 4.42 1.72
N ILE A 28 -4.13 3.84 2.35
CA ILE A 28 -4.08 3.44 3.76
C ILE A 28 -4.40 1.96 3.85
N CYS A 29 -3.57 1.23 4.56
CA CYS A 29 -3.78 -0.19 4.81
C CYS A 29 -2.99 -0.61 6.05
N MET A 30 -3.66 -1.27 7.00
CA MET A 30 -3.01 -1.85 8.17
C MET A 30 -2.10 -0.86 8.91
N ASN A 31 -2.58 0.35 9.14
CA ASN A 31 -1.85 1.44 9.81
C ASN A 31 -0.68 2.00 9.00
N ASN A 32 -0.57 1.64 7.72
CA ASN A 32 0.41 2.23 6.81
C ASN A 32 -0.27 3.30 5.97
N LEU A 33 0.41 4.41 5.79
CA LEU A 33 -0.03 5.48 4.91
C LEU A 33 1.05 5.74 3.88
N THR A 34 0.67 5.64 2.61
CA THR A 34 1.59 5.97 1.50
C THR A 34 0.94 6.99 0.59
N GLU A 35 1.77 7.76 -0.09
CA GLU A 35 1.32 8.80 -1.00
C GLU A 35 2.04 8.67 -2.33
N GLY A 36 1.44 9.24 -3.37
CA GLY A 36 2.03 9.25 -4.71
C GLY A 36 1.26 10.19 -5.61
N ASN A 37 1.84 10.47 -6.78
CA ASN A 37 1.20 11.37 -7.75
C ASN A 37 -0.01 10.74 -8.44
N SER A 38 -0.19 9.45 -8.28
CA SER A 38 -1.34 8.72 -8.82
C SER A 38 -1.69 7.58 -7.88
N VAL A 39 -2.90 7.02 -8.04
CA VAL A 39 -3.33 5.85 -7.29
C VAL A 39 -2.35 4.70 -7.49
N GLY A 40 -1.89 4.49 -8.72
CA GLY A 40 -0.94 3.43 -9.03
C GLY A 40 0.37 3.57 -8.25
N ILE A 41 0.90 4.80 -8.15
CA ILE A 41 2.13 5.05 -7.40
C ILE A 41 1.90 4.83 -5.90
N ALA A 42 0.79 5.33 -5.38
CA ALA A 42 0.45 5.15 -3.96
C ALA A 42 0.31 3.67 -3.61
N LEU A 43 -0.34 2.88 -4.48
CA LEU A 43 -0.47 1.44 -4.29
C LEU A 43 0.88 0.71 -4.39
N ALA A 44 1.74 1.12 -5.32
CA ALA A 44 3.07 0.52 -5.44
C ALA A 44 3.89 0.73 -4.17
N ARG A 45 3.81 1.92 -3.59
CA ARG A 45 4.47 2.22 -2.32
C ARG A 45 3.85 1.43 -1.17
N MET A 46 2.52 1.28 -1.18
CA MET A 46 1.83 0.46 -0.18
C MET A 46 2.24 -1.01 -0.29
N ALA A 47 2.42 -1.53 -1.50
CA ALA A 47 2.89 -2.90 -1.69
C ALA A 47 4.23 -3.13 -1.00
N LYS A 48 5.15 -2.16 -1.11
CA LYS A 48 6.43 -2.25 -0.42
C LYS A 48 6.28 -2.18 1.10
N ALA A 49 5.40 -1.31 1.58
CA ALA A 49 5.18 -1.15 3.01
C ALA A 49 4.61 -2.42 3.64
N VAL A 50 3.59 -3.02 3.03
CA VAL A 50 2.99 -4.24 3.58
C VAL A 50 3.90 -5.45 3.41
N LYS A 51 4.77 -5.45 2.39
CA LYS A 51 5.75 -6.52 2.22
C LYS A 51 6.69 -6.59 3.42
N ARG A 52 7.08 -5.46 3.98
CA ARG A 52 7.89 -5.41 5.20
C ARG A 52 7.16 -6.04 6.38
N MET A 53 5.84 -6.01 6.37
CA MET A 53 5.01 -6.62 7.42
C MET A 53 4.73 -8.09 7.17
N GLY A 54 5.13 -8.64 6.03
CA GLY A 54 4.91 -10.02 5.67
C GLY A 54 3.69 -10.27 4.80
N TYR A 55 3.27 -9.26 4.02
CA TYR A 55 2.12 -9.37 3.14
C TYR A 55 2.51 -9.10 1.69
N LEU A 56 1.84 -9.79 0.77
CA LEU A 56 1.98 -9.56 -0.65
C LEU A 56 0.68 -8.93 -1.17
N LEU A 57 0.77 -7.67 -1.57
CA LEU A 57 -0.38 -6.94 -2.10
C LEU A 57 -0.63 -7.32 -3.55
N GLY A 58 -1.84 -7.76 -3.83
CA GLY A 58 -2.16 -8.13 -5.20
C GLY A 58 -3.60 -8.47 -5.45
#